data_3e6ddf516cdf9d09759911cbb9861ffe
#
_entry.id   3e6ddf516cdf9d09759911cbb9861ffe
#
_cell.length_a   1.000
_cell.length_b   1.000
_cell.length_c   1.000
_cell.angle_alpha   90.00
_cell.angle_beta   90.00
_cell.angle_gamma   90.00
#
_symmetry.space_group_name_H-M   'P 1'
#
loop_
_entity.id
_entity.type
_entity.pdbx_description
1 polymer ?
#
loop_
_entity_poly.entity_id
_entity_poly.type
_entity_poly.pdbx_seq_one_letter_code
_entity_poly.pdbx_strand_id
1 'polypeptide(L)'
;MDFTKKRIDETLAQIKTHSANSDVFAEREKQRIAAEKADWVKRNSGIHKKFFDAEFSLFECKTERQKDVLQEVQSLVYEKGAFIALLYGRSGTGKTMLASCAVKERRGFYTTYEWLSARIRSSYARKSEETEIGILQELCQAPLLVIDEIDKGTNTDAKKDLISFLCRERYEDEKPTWLVGNLTWEWAKINIDSAVLDRCKENGKSILFDWESYRTKKQEGEN
;
A
#
# COMPACT_ATOMS: atom_id res chain seq x y z
N MET A 1 14.41 60.71 -21.42
CA MET A 1 13.26 59.79 -21.21
C MET A 1 13.62 58.30 -21.40
N ASP A 2 14.89 57.97 -21.63
CA ASP A 2 15.34 56.62 -22.03
C ASP A 2 15.97 55.77 -20.92
N PHE A 3 16.53 56.42 -19.92
CA PHE A 3 17.25 55.73 -18.83
C PHE A 3 16.35 54.95 -17.86
N THR A 4 15.12 55.40 -17.64
CA THR A 4 14.18 54.75 -16.71
C THR A 4 13.59 53.50 -17.34
N LYS A 5 13.29 53.51 -18.62
CA LYS A 5 12.76 52.38 -19.36
C LYS A 5 13.77 51.23 -19.44
N LYS A 6 15.03 51.52 -19.73
CA LYS A 6 16.13 50.52 -19.78
C LYS A 6 16.33 49.83 -18.43
N ARG A 7 16.26 50.57 -17.33
CA ARG A 7 16.41 50.02 -15.96
C ARG A 7 15.24 49.11 -15.57
N ILE A 8 14.00 49.45 -15.99
CA ILE A 8 12.81 48.62 -15.78
C ILE A 8 12.96 47.31 -16.58
N ASP A 9 13.36 47.38 -17.84
CA ASP A 9 13.52 46.22 -18.71
C ASP A 9 14.63 45.27 -18.18
N GLU A 10 15.76 45.81 -17.70
CA GLU A 10 16.84 45.04 -17.05
C GLU A 10 16.33 44.34 -15.74
N THR A 11 15.58 45.06 -14.92
CA THR A 11 15.00 44.50 -13.68
C THR A 11 13.98 43.39 -13.99
N LEU A 12 13.09 43.59 -14.99
CA LEU A 12 12.15 42.59 -15.44
C LEU A 12 12.84 41.32 -16.03
N ALA A 13 13.96 41.52 -16.76
CA ALA A 13 14.76 40.41 -17.26
C ALA A 13 15.41 39.60 -16.11
N GLN A 14 15.94 40.29 -15.08
CA GLN A 14 16.50 39.64 -13.88
C GLN A 14 15.41 38.86 -13.08
N ILE A 15 14.24 39.45 -12.93
CA ILE A 15 13.11 38.76 -12.26
C ILE A 15 12.68 37.50 -13.03
N LYS A 16 12.59 37.57 -14.36
CA LYS A 16 12.26 36.42 -15.21
C LYS A 16 13.30 35.32 -15.15
N THR A 17 14.59 35.67 -15.16
CA THR A 17 15.68 34.67 -15.02
C THR A 17 15.70 34.04 -13.64
N HIS A 18 15.39 34.80 -12.59
CA HIS A 18 15.33 34.28 -11.21
C HIS A 18 14.13 33.32 -11.04
N SER A 19 12.97 33.68 -11.60
CA SER A 19 11.80 32.81 -11.63
C SER A 19 12.06 31.52 -12.42
N ALA A 20 12.61 31.60 -13.62
CA ALA A 20 12.95 30.44 -14.42
C ALA A 20 13.97 29.50 -13.75
N ASN A 21 14.96 30.05 -13.05
CA ASN A 21 15.90 29.24 -12.26
C ASN A 21 15.25 28.57 -11.04
N SER A 22 14.28 29.25 -10.41
CA SER A 22 13.48 28.69 -9.31
C SER A 22 12.63 27.51 -9.79
N ASP A 23 11.99 27.64 -10.95
CA ASP A 23 11.15 26.59 -11.54
C ASP A 23 11.98 25.35 -11.94
N VAL A 24 13.16 25.58 -12.53
CA VAL A 24 14.10 24.50 -12.87
C VAL A 24 14.63 23.78 -11.61
N PHE A 25 14.91 24.53 -10.55
CA PHE A 25 15.34 23.94 -9.28
C PHE A 25 14.22 23.10 -8.64
N ALA A 26 12.99 23.62 -8.61
CA ALA A 26 11.83 22.91 -8.09
C ALA A 26 11.55 21.60 -8.87
N GLU A 27 11.68 21.64 -10.19
CA GLU A 27 11.48 20.45 -11.02
C GLU A 27 12.59 19.39 -10.80
N ARG A 28 13.84 19.80 -10.68
CA ARG A 28 14.95 18.88 -10.34
C ARG A 28 14.76 18.23 -8.98
N GLU A 29 14.34 19.01 -7.99
CA GLU A 29 14.09 18.50 -6.65
C GLU A 29 12.93 17.50 -6.64
N LYS A 30 11.85 17.79 -7.38
CA LYS A 30 10.73 16.88 -7.58
C LYS A 30 11.15 15.56 -8.24
N GLN A 31 11.99 15.64 -9.28
CA GLN A 31 12.56 14.46 -9.94
C GLN A 31 13.45 13.64 -9.00
N ARG A 32 14.26 14.30 -8.17
CA ARG A 32 15.11 13.64 -7.16
C ARG A 32 14.25 12.87 -6.15
N ILE A 33 13.22 13.52 -5.58
CA ILE A 33 12.31 12.91 -4.62
C ILE A 33 11.56 11.72 -5.25
N ALA A 34 11.12 11.86 -6.49
CA ALA A 34 10.46 10.78 -7.22
C ALA A 34 11.40 9.58 -7.45
N ALA A 35 12.65 9.83 -7.82
CA ALA A 35 13.66 8.78 -8.01
C ALA A 35 13.99 8.06 -6.69
N GLU A 36 14.14 8.79 -5.60
CA GLU A 36 14.36 8.23 -4.25
C GLU A 36 13.17 7.37 -3.80
N LYS A 37 11.94 7.84 -4.04
CA LYS A 37 10.72 7.08 -3.75
C LYS A 37 10.67 5.78 -4.56
N ALA A 38 10.98 5.85 -5.86
CA ALA A 38 10.98 4.70 -6.73
C ALA A 38 12.05 3.65 -6.33
N ASP A 39 13.24 4.10 -5.96
CA ASP A 39 14.31 3.22 -5.50
C ASP A 39 13.96 2.56 -4.16
N TRP A 40 13.40 3.33 -3.23
CA TRP A 40 12.91 2.79 -1.96
C TRP A 40 11.84 1.72 -2.18
N VAL A 41 10.88 1.95 -3.08
CA VAL A 41 9.83 0.97 -3.43
C VAL A 41 10.44 -0.34 -3.89
N LYS A 42 11.43 -0.28 -4.77
CA LYS A 42 12.07 -1.50 -5.30
C LYS A 42 12.82 -2.31 -4.25
N ARG A 43 13.43 -1.64 -3.28
CA ARG A 43 14.32 -2.30 -2.30
C ARG A 43 13.63 -2.71 -1.00
N ASN A 44 12.64 -1.93 -0.54
CA ASN A 44 12.17 -2.04 0.83
C ASN A 44 10.68 -2.31 0.98
N SER A 45 9.87 -2.14 -0.10
CA SER A 45 8.42 -2.18 0.06
C SER A 45 7.82 -3.59 0.08
N GLY A 46 8.54 -4.60 -0.43
CA GLY A 46 8.00 -5.95 -0.66
C GLY A 46 6.96 -6.07 -1.79
N ILE A 47 6.62 -4.96 -2.45
CA ILE A 47 5.62 -4.92 -3.53
C ILE A 47 6.13 -5.71 -4.75
N HIS A 48 5.25 -6.45 -5.41
CA HIS A 48 5.57 -7.13 -6.68
C HIS A 48 5.91 -6.12 -7.79
N LYS A 49 6.92 -6.44 -8.61
CA LYS A 49 7.40 -5.59 -9.72
C LYS A 49 6.28 -5.02 -10.61
N LYS A 50 5.23 -5.81 -10.89
CA LYS A 50 4.08 -5.38 -11.70
C LYS A 50 3.28 -4.20 -11.12
N PHE A 51 3.48 -3.85 -9.84
CA PHE A 51 2.83 -2.75 -9.15
C PHE A 51 3.78 -1.62 -8.77
N PHE A 52 5.05 -1.64 -9.22
CA PHE A 52 5.98 -0.55 -8.93
C PHE A 52 5.48 0.80 -9.45
N ASP A 53 4.86 0.80 -10.62
CA ASP A 53 4.30 2.00 -11.26
C ASP A 53 2.80 2.19 -10.98
N ALA A 54 2.19 1.35 -10.12
CA ALA A 54 0.79 1.48 -9.78
C ALA A 54 0.53 2.79 -9.02
N GLU A 55 -0.51 3.50 -9.40
CA GLU A 55 -0.99 4.71 -8.76
C GLU A 55 -2.51 4.64 -8.60
N PHE A 56 -3.06 5.34 -7.62
CA PHE A 56 -4.52 5.42 -7.43
C PHE A 56 -5.23 5.99 -8.66
N SER A 57 -4.58 6.93 -9.37
CA SER A 57 -5.07 7.53 -10.62
C SER A 57 -5.25 6.53 -11.76
N LEU A 58 -4.52 5.40 -11.73
CA LEU A 58 -4.60 4.34 -12.73
C LEU A 58 -5.70 3.30 -12.43
N PHE A 59 -6.42 3.47 -11.32
CA PHE A 59 -7.53 2.59 -11.00
C PHE A 59 -8.78 3.03 -11.78
N GLU A 60 -9.18 2.22 -12.76
CA GLU A 60 -10.35 2.49 -13.60
C GLU A 60 -11.65 2.31 -12.82
N CYS A 61 -12.36 3.40 -12.56
CA CYS A 61 -13.69 3.37 -11.98
C CYS A 61 -14.75 3.38 -13.07
N LYS A 62 -15.47 2.27 -13.26
CA LYS A 62 -16.58 2.12 -14.23
C LYS A 62 -17.95 2.34 -13.61
N THR A 63 -18.04 2.26 -12.28
CA THR A 63 -19.28 2.40 -11.51
C THR A 63 -19.06 3.34 -10.32
N GLU A 64 -20.15 3.91 -9.79
CA GLU A 64 -20.09 4.74 -8.58
C GLU A 64 -19.54 3.92 -7.40
N ARG A 65 -19.93 2.66 -7.26
CA ARG A 65 -19.39 1.78 -6.21
C ARG A 65 -17.86 1.67 -6.25
N GLN A 66 -17.25 1.61 -7.43
CA GLN A 66 -15.79 1.59 -7.57
C GLN A 66 -15.15 2.92 -7.17
N LYS A 67 -15.80 4.05 -7.46
CA LYS A 67 -15.35 5.38 -7.02
C LYS A 67 -15.40 5.51 -5.50
N ASP A 68 -16.51 5.07 -4.89
CA ASP A 68 -16.68 5.09 -3.44
C ASP A 68 -15.58 4.25 -2.76
N VAL A 69 -15.34 3.03 -3.26
CA VAL A 69 -14.28 2.15 -2.74
C VAL A 69 -12.89 2.77 -2.92
N LEU A 70 -12.61 3.38 -4.07
CA LEU A 70 -11.34 4.08 -4.28
C LEU A 70 -11.15 5.22 -3.27
N GLN A 71 -12.17 6.04 -3.07
CA GLN A 71 -12.14 7.14 -2.09
C GLN A 71 -11.98 6.63 -0.67
N GLU A 72 -12.69 5.55 -0.31
CA GLU A 72 -12.59 4.92 0.99
C GLU A 72 -11.18 4.37 1.25
N VAL A 73 -10.58 3.68 0.28
CA VAL A 73 -9.21 3.19 0.37
C VAL A 73 -8.20 4.35 0.47
N GLN A 74 -8.38 5.41 -0.33
CA GLN A 74 -7.52 6.59 -0.26
C GLN A 74 -7.62 7.29 1.09
N SER A 75 -8.81 7.40 1.68
CA SER A 75 -8.97 8.01 3.01
C SER A 75 -8.20 7.25 4.08
N LEU A 76 -8.23 5.91 4.04
CA LEU A 76 -7.49 5.06 4.96
C LEU A 76 -5.97 5.24 4.89
N VAL A 77 -5.44 5.62 3.72
CA VAL A 77 -3.99 5.88 3.58
C VAL A 77 -3.54 7.03 4.48
N TYR A 78 -4.39 8.03 4.69
CA TYR A 78 -4.06 9.23 5.47
C TYR A 78 -4.65 9.21 6.89
N GLU A 79 -5.42 8.18 7.23
CA GLU A 79 -5.98 8.02 8.58
C GLU A 79 -4.87 7.80 9.61
N LYS A 80 -5.02 8.45 10.77
CA LYS A 80 -4.06 8.36 11.88
C LYS A 80 -4.53 7.35 12.91
N GLY A 81 -3.57 6.81 13.65
CA GLY A 81 -3.81 5.88 14.73
C GLY A 81 -3.83 4.42 14.29
N ALA A 82 -4.15 3.55 15.23
CA ALA A 82 -4.26 2.12 15.01
C ALA A 82 -5.58 1.76 14.36
N PHE A 83 -5.52 1.04 13.26
CA PHE A 83 -6.69 0.40 12.68
C PHE A 83 -6.32 -0.85 11.88
N ILE A 84 -7.30 -1.72 11.73
CA ILE A 84 -7.18 -2.89 10.86
C ILE A 84 -8.17 -2.72 9.72
N ALA A 85 -7.68 -2.79 8.48
CA ALA A 85 -8.53 -2.78 7.29
C ALA A 85 -8.55 -4.17 6.65
N LEU A 86 -9.74 -4.63 6.25
CA LEU A 86 -9.94 -5.87 5.49
C LEU A 86 -10.45 -5.54 4.09
N LEU A 87 -9.61 -5.75 3.07
CA LEU A 87 -9.96 -5.62 1.66
C LEU A 87 -10.27 -7.01 1.10
N TYR A 88 -11.53 -7.30 0.84
CA TYR A 88 -11.99 -8.64 0.48
C TYR A 88 -12.94 -8.66 -0.72
N GLY A 89 -13.22 -9.83 -1.27
CA GLY A 89 -14.13 -10.03 -2.39
C GLY A 89 -13.45 -10.71 -3.58
N ARG A 90 -14.03 -10.54 -4.77
CA ARG A 90 -13.68 -11.29 -5.98
C ARG A 90 -12.23 -11.07 -6.43
N SER A 91 -11.63 -12.10 -7.04
CA SER A 91 -10.31 -11.99 -7.65
C SER A 91 -10.31 -11.02 -8.86
N GLY A 92 -9.18 -10.34 -9.09
CA GLY A 92 -9.01 -9.46 -10.24
C GLY A 92 -9.71 -8.11 -10.15
N THR A 93 -10.23 -7.73 -8.98
CA THR A 93 -10.96 -6.47 -8.76
C THR A 93 -10.08 -5.28 -8.34
N GLY A 94 -8.75 -5.47 -8.25
CA GLY A 94 -7.80 -4.38 -7.98
C GLY A 94 -7.36 -4.24 -6.52
N LYS A 95 -7.78 -5.10 -5.58
CA LYS A 95 -7.38 -5.06 -4.16
C LYS A 95 -5.87 -4.91 -3.96
N THR A 96 -5.09 -5.83 -4.52
CA THR A 96 -3.62 -5.83 -4.43
C THR A 96 -3.00 -4.57 -5.02
N MET A 97 -3.55 -4.04 -6.12
CA MET A 97 -3.09 -2.79 -6.73
C MET A 97 -3.27 -1.61 -5.77
N LEU A 98 -4.48 -1.44 -5.22
CA LEU A 98 -4.77 -0.35 -4.29
C LEU A 98 -3.98 -0.48 -2.98
N ALA A 99 -3.81 -1.70 -2.46
CA ALA A 99 -2.96 -1.96 -1.30
C ALA A 99 -1.48 -1.61 -1.58
N SER A 100 -0.98 -1.92 -2.80
CA SER A 100 0.37 -1.54 -3.21
C SER A 100 0.54 -0.02 -3.31
N CYS A 101 -0.47 0.71 -3.80
CA CYS A 101 -0.47 2.17 -3.79
C CYS A 101 -0.38 2.73 -2.35
N ALA A 102 -1.16 2.17 -1.42
CA ALA A 102 -1.13 2.57 -0.02
C ALA A 102 0.26 2.36 0.63
N VAL A 103 0.89 1.22 0.37
CA VAL A 103 2.26 0.93 0.84
C VAL A 103 3.26 1.96 0.31
N LYS A 104 3.15 2.35 -0.97
CA LYS A 104 4.03 3.38 -1.57
C LYS A 104 3.84 4.74 -0.92
N GLU A 105 2.61 5.14 -0.63
CA GLU A 105 2.32 6.43 0.00
C GLU A 105 2.78 6.50 1.46
N ARG A 106 2.57 5.42 2.22
CA ARG A 106 2.93 5.34 3.64
C ARG A 106 4.36 4.90 3.89
N ARG A 107 5.15 4.56 2.87
CA ARG A 107 6.43 3.85 3.00
C ARG A 107 6.30 2.62 3.88
N GLY A 108 5.22 1.85 3.63
CA GLY A 108 4.88 0.65 4.38
C GLY A 108 5.59 -0.60 3.84
N PHE A 109 5.16 -1.75 4.32
CA PHE A 109 5.67 -3.05 3.88
C PHE A 109 4.52 -3.94 3.39
N TYR A 110 4.74 -4.59 2.24
CA TYR A 110 3.82 -5.54 1.63
C TYR A 110 4.42 -6.95 1.67
N THR A 111 3.62 -7.91 2.08
CA THR A 111 3.96 -9.33 1.94
C THR A 111 2.70 -10.13 1.64
N THR A 112 2.86 -11.35 1.09
CA THR A 112 1.78 -12.34 1.11
C THR A 112 1.94 -13.25 2.34
N TYR A 113 0.83 -13.83 2.80
CA TYR A 113 0.92 -14.79 3.90
C TYR A 113 1.89 -15.95 3.58
N GLU A 114 1.83 -16.48 2.35
CA GLU A 114 2.69 -17.61 1.94
C GLU A 114 4.17 -17.23 1.98
N TRP A 115 4.51 -16.02 1.49
CA TRP A 115 5.89 -15.54 1.50
C TRP A 115 6.40 -15.28 2.93
N LEU A 116 5.58 -14.67 3.77
CA LEU A 116 5.89 -14.47 5.18
C LEU A 116 6.14 -15.79 5.89
N SER A 117 5.25 -16.75 5.72
CA SER A 117 5.38 -18.09 6.29
C SER A 117 6.64 -18.83 5.80
N ALA A 118 6.99 -18.67 4.52
CA ALA A 118 8.23 -19.22 3.97
C ALA A 118 9.47 -18.55 4.57
N ARG A 119 9.48 -17.23 4.73
CA ARG A 119 10.58 -16.46 5.35
C ARG A 119 10.80 -16.88 6.81
N ILE A 120 9.71 -17.02 7.59
CA ILE A 120 9.78 -17.52 8.97
C ILE A 120 10.35 -18.95 9.00
N ARG A 121 9.86 -19.86 8.16
CA ARG A 121 10.42 -21.23 8.13
C ARG A 121 11.90 -21.25 7.72
N SER A 122 12.33 -20.38 6.84
CA SER A 122 13.73 -20.29 6.43
C SER A 122 14.64 -19.79 7.55
N SER A 123 14.11 -19.00 8.50
CA SER A 123 14.87 -18.51 9.65
C SER A 123 15.27 -19.61 10.64
N TYR A 124 14.62 -20.78 10.59
CA TYR A 124 14.99 -21.94 11.41
C TYR A 124 16.20 -22.71 10.88
N ALA A 125 16.70 -22.37 9.70
CA ALA A 125 17.88 -23.03 9.15
C ALA A 125 19.14 -22.68 9.97
N ARG A 126 20.01 -23.67 10.19
CA ARG A 126 21.19 -23.57 11.08
C ARG A 126 22.17 -22.43 10.73
N LYS A 127 22.11 -21.90 9.51
CA LYS A 127 22.95 -20.79 9.02
C LYS A 127 22.13 -19.56 8.61
N SER A 128 20.91 -19.43 9.09
CA SER A 128 20.11 -18.26 8.80
C SER A 128 20.68 -17.04 9.51
N GLU A 129 20.79 -15.93 8.80
CA GLU A 129 21.14 -14.63 9.36
C GLU A 129 19.91 -13.95 9.99
N GLU A 130 18.70 -14.39 9.62
CA GLU A 130 17.45 -13.89 10.18
C GLU A 130 16.94 -14.80 11.28
N THR A 131 16.26 -14.21 12.26
CA THR A 131 15.49 -14.93 13.28
C THR A 131 14.00 -14.62 13.12
N GLU A 132 13.13 -15.54 13.53
CA GLU A 132 11.69 -15.30 13.56
C GLU A 132 11.34 -14.00 14.31
N ILE A 133 11.93 -13.79 15.47
CA ILE A 133 11.72 -12.58 16.27
C ILE A 133 12.14 -11.33 15.49
N GLY A 134 13.27 -11.35 14.81
CA GLY A 134 13.75 -10.24 13.99
C GLY A 134 12.78 -9.92 12.83
N ILE A 135 12.26 -10.95 12.16
CA ILE A 135 11.25 -10.79 11.09
C ILE A 135 9.97 -10.16 11.64
N LEU A 136 9.47 -10.65 12.76
CA LEU A 136 8.25 -10.13 13.39
C LEU A 136 8.44 -8.69 13.86
N GLN A 137 9.58 -8.35 14.45
CA GLN A 137 9.92 -6.98 14.85
C GLN A 137 9.97 -6.03 13.65
N GLU A 138 10.61 -6.44 12.55
CA GLU A 138 10.64 -5.65 11.31
C GLU A 138 9.21 -5.33 10.81
N LEU A 139 8.33 -6.34 10.77
CA LEU A 139 6.94 -6.17 10.35
C LEU A 139 6.15 -5.29 11.32
N CYS A 140 6.39 -5.42 12.62
CA CYS A 140 5.75 -4.57 13.63
C CYS A 140 6.20 -3.12 13.51
N GLN A 141 7.41 -2.81 13.02
CA GLN A 141 7.89 -1.45 12.86
C GLN A 141 7.44 -0.75 11.57
N ALA A 142 6.95 -1.46 10.57
CA ALA A 142 6.50 -0.87 9.31
C ALA A 142 5.40 0.19 9.52
N PRO A 143 5.48 1.39 8.89
CA PRO A 143 4.44 2.43 9.02
C PRO A 143 3.04 1.98 8.58
N LEU A 144 2.98 1.08 7.62
CA LEU A 144 1.79 0.33 7.19
C LEU A 144 2.25 -1.10 6.86
N LEU A 145 1.57 -2.10 7.38
CA LEU A 145 1.77 -3.50 6.99
C LEU A 145 0.58 -3.96 6.15
N VAL A 146 0.86 -4.48 4.96
CA VAL A 146 -0.12 -5.19 4.13
C VAL A 146 0.23 -6.66 4.10
N ILE A 147 -0.72 -7.51 4.52
CA ILE A 147 -0.64 -8.97 4.38
C ILE A 147 -1.68 -9.37 3.34
N ASP A 148 -1.24 -9.71 2.15
CA ASP A 148 -2.11 -10.09 1.03
C ASP A 148 -2.22 -11.63 0.91
N GLU A 149 -3.20 -12.07 0.13
CA GLU A 149 -3.48 -13.49 -0.13
C GLU A 149 -3.72 -14.29 1.17
N ILE A 150 -4.37 -13.67 2.17
CA ILE A 150 -4.67 -14.35 3.44
C ILE A 150 -5.63 -15.53 3.28
N ASP A 151 -6.33 -15.63 2.15
CA ASP A 151 -7.16 -16.77 1.77
C ASP A 151 -6.36 -17.96 1.24
N LYS A 152 -5.08 -17.76 0.89
CA LYS A 152 -4.24 -18.79 0.30
C LYS A 152 -3.56 -19.67 1.36
N GLY A 153 -3.12 -20.84 0.88
CA GLY A 153 -2.49 -21.83 1.74
C GLY A 153 -3.50 -22.54 2.68
N THR A 154 -2.98 -23.40 3.55
CA THR A 154 -3.81 -24.15 4.50
C THR A 154 -4.22 -23.24 5.66
N ASN A 155 -5.49 -23.25 6.00
CA ASN A 155 -6.00 -22.55 7.17
C ASN A 155 -5.69 -23.37 8.42
N THR A 156 -4.62 -23.01 9.10
CA THR A 156 -4.14 -23.65 10.34
C THR A 156 -4.25 -22.67 11.49
N ASP A 157 -4.29 -23.19 12.71
CA ASP A 157 -4.21 -22.36 13.93
C ASP A 157 -2.94 -21.49 13.92
N ALA A 158 -1.81 -22.02 13.49
CA ALA A 158 -0.56 -21.26 13.36
C ALA A 158 -0.67 -20.06 12.42
N LYS A 159 -1.45 -20.17 11.32
CA LYS A 159 -1.73 -19.04 10.43
C LYS A 159 -2.57 -17.98 11.13
N LYS A 160 -3.63 -18.41 11.79
CA LYS A 160 -4.53 -17.55 12.55
C LYS A 160 -3.77 -16.84 13.66
N ASP A 161 -2.95 -17.57 14.41
CA ASP A 161 -2.14 -17.04 15.49
C ASP A 161 -1.12 -15.99 15.01
N LEU A 162 -0.42 -16.26 13.91
CA LEU A 162 0.55 -15.33 13.33
C LEU A 162 -0.12 -14.01 12.88
N ILE A 163 -1.23 -14.10 12.17
CA ILE A 163 -1.98 -12.91 11.73
C ILE A 163 -2.50 -12.13 12.94
N SER A 164 -3.08 -12.84 13.92
CA SER A 164 -3.59 -12.24 15.15
C SER A 164 -2.51 -11.56 15.96
N PHE A 165 -1.33 -12.20 16.10
CA PHE A 165 -0.17 -11.64 16.78
C PHE A 165 0.24 -10.31 16.12
N LEU A 166 0.49 -10.30 14.80
CA LEU A 166 0.90 -9.09 14.07
C LEU A 166 -0.15 -7.97 14.16
N CYS A 167 -1.42 -8.31 14.01
CA CYS A 167 -2.50 -7.34 14.13
C CYS A 167 -2.58 -6.73 15.53
N ARG A 168 -2.44 -7.53 16.57
CA ARG A 168 -2.50 -7.08 17.96
C ARG A 168 -1.32 -6.18 18.31
N GLU A 169 -0.08 -6.66 18.10
CA GLU A 169 1.13 -5.90 18.45
C GLU A 169 1.16 -4.54 17.75
N ARG A 170 0.79 -4.53 16.46
CA ARG A 170 0.76 -3.29 15.68
C ARG A 170 -0.38 -2.36 16.09
N TYR A 171 -1.52 -2.91 16.50
CA TYR A 171 -2.64 -2.12 17.02
C TYR A 171 -2.28 -1.41 18.33
N GLU A 172 -1.60 -2.10 19.25
CA GLU A 172 -1.09 -1.51 20.50
C GLU A 172 -0.02 -0.43 20.24
N ASP A 173 0.77 -0.57 19.16
CA ASP A 173 1.77 0.40 18.72
C ASP A 173 1.19 1.53 17.83
N GLU A 174 -0.14 1.65 17.75
CA GLU A 174 -0.85 2.63 16.91
C GLU A 174 -0.47 2.57 15.41
N LYS A 175 -0.19 1.40 14.88
CA LYS A 175 0.21 1.17 13.49
C LYS A 175 -0.86 0.45 12.69
N PRO A 176 -1.25 0.96 11.50
CA PRO A 176 -2.26 0.33 10.66
C PRO A 176 -1.79 -0.98 10.04
N THR A 177 -2.71 -1.95 9.97
CA THR A 177 -2.52 -3.23 9.29
C THR A 177 -3.65 -3.48 8.32
N TRP A 178 -3.31 -3.80 7.07
CA TRP A 178 -4.29 -4.16 6.05
C TRP A 178 -4.19 -5.65 5.72
N LEU A 179 -5.30 -6.33 5.83
CA LEU A 179 -5.48 -7.72 5.42
C LEU A 179 -6.19 -7.75 4.07
N VAL A 180 -5.63 -8.48 3.11
CA VAL A 180 -6.15 -8.53 1.74
C VAL A 180 -6.36 -9.98 1.32
N GLY A 181 -7.48 -10.29 0.67
CA GLY A 181 -7.73 -11.66 0.20
C GLY A 181 -8.93 -11.80 -0.73
N ASN A 182 -8.99 -12.92 -1.46
CA ASN A 182 -10.12 -13.29 -2.29
C ASN A 182 -11.09 -14.17 -1.48
N LEU A 183 -11.73 -13.60 -0.50
CA LEU A 183 -12.54 -14.28 0.50
C LEU A 183 -13.93 -13.63 0.62
N THR A 184 -14.84 -14.34 1.25
CA THR A 184 -16.14 -13.82 1.69
C THR A 184 -16.10 -13.40 3.15
N TRP A 185 -17.10 -12.63 3.59
CA TRP A 185 -17.21 -12.25 5.00
C TRP A 185 -17.42 -13.46 5.91
N GLU A 186 -18.14 -14.49 5.42
CA GLU A 186 -18.34 -15.76 6.12
C GLU A 186 -17.04 -16.50 6.33
N TRP A 187 -16.18 -16.53 5.30
CA TRP A 187 -14.83 -17.08 5.42
C TRP A 187 -14.00 -16.34 6.48
N ALA A 188 -14.07 -15.01 6.47
CA ALA A 188 -13.33 -14.18 7.43
C ALA A 188 -13.75 -14.49 8.88
N LYS A 189 -15.06 -14.63 9.14
CA LYS A 189 -15.57 -14.98 10.47
C LYS A 189 -15.06 -16.32 11.01
N ILE A 190 -14.75 -17.26 10.14
CA ILE A 190 -14.28 -18.60 10.52
C ILE A 190 -12.75 -18.60 10.70
N ASN A 191 -12.03 -17.92 9.82
CA ASN A 191 -10.59 -18.10 9.66
C ASN A 191 -9.74 -16.94 10.20
N ILE A 192 -10.34 -15.80 10.50
CA ILE A 192 -9.68 -14.67 11.17
C ILE A 192 -10.13 -14.66 12.64
N ASP A 193 -9.22 -14.31 13.52
CA ASP A 193 -9.53 -14.17 14.94
C ASP A 193 -10.63 -13.12 15.18
N SER A 194 -11.56 -13.42 16.07
CA SER A 194 -12.68 -12.54 16.37
C SER A 194 -12.23 -11.18 16.90
N ALA A 195 -11.16 -11.13 17.71
CA ALA A 195 -10.63 -9.89 18.23
C ALA A 195 -10.03 -9.00 17.12
N VAL A 196 -9.45 -9.59 16.07
CA VAL A 196 -8.98 -8.86 14.88
C VAL A 196 -10.18 -8.29 14.11
N LEU A 197 -11.23 -9.09 13.91
CA LEU A 197 -12.45 -8.62 13.23
C LEU A 197 -13.20 -7.54 14.02
N ASP A 198 -13.20 -7.61 15.34
CA ASP A 198 -13.82 -6.59 16.19
C ASP A 198 -13.06 -5.26 16.10
N ARG A 199 -11.72 -5.27 16.13
CA ARG A 199 -10.90 -4.07 15.87
C ARG A 199 -11.11 -3.50 14.46
N CYS A 200 -11.33 -4.38 13.49
CA CYS A 200 -11.69 -3.98 12.12
C CYS A 200 -13.03 -3.24 12.05
N LYS A 201 -14.00 -3.58 12.89
CA LYS A 201 -15.30 -2.88 13.00
C LYS A 201 -15.23 -1.62 13.84
N GLU A 202 -14.43 -1.61 14.89
CA GLU A 202 -14.34 -0.51 15.85
C GLU A 202 -13.63 0.71 15.24
N ASN A 203 -12.40 0.54 14.79
CA ASN A 203 -11.54 1.62 14.29
C ASN A 203 -11.03 1.37 12.87
N GLY A 204 -11.49 0.33 12.18
CA GLY A 204 -11.04 -0.06 10.87
C GLY A 204 -12.13 -0.02 9.82
N LYS A 205 -11.86 -0.70 8.72
CA LYS A 205 -12.79 -0.80 7.60
C LYS A 205 -12.80 -2.20 7.02
N SER A 206 -14.00 -2.68 6.67
CA SER A 206 -14.19 -3.90 5.88
C SER A 206 -14.71 -3.51 4.51
N ILE A 207 -13.85 -3.51 3.50
CA ILE A 207 -14.14 -2.99 2.16
C ILE A 207 -14.34 -4.16 1.20
N LEU A 208 -15.57 -4.29 0.68
CA LEU A 208 -15.96 -5.32 -0.26
C LEU A 208 -15.71 -4.87 -1.71
N PHE A 209 -15.02 -5.73 -2.46
CA PHE A 209 -14.74 -5.61 -3.89
C PHE A 209 -15.57 -6.65 -4.66
N ASP A 210 -16.79 -6.32 -5.02
CA ASP A 210 -17.83 -7.23 -5.51
C ASP A 210 -18.09 -7.17 -7.02
N TRP A 211 -17.34 -6.38 -7.76
CA TRP A 211 -17.46 -6.24 -9.23
C TRP A 211 -16.68 -7.30 -10.00
N GLU A 212 -16.87 -7.31 -11.31
CA GLU A 212 -16.18 -8.22 -12.23
C GLU A 212 -14.68 -7.97 -12.31
N SER A 213 -13.95 -9.04 -12.61
CA SER A 213 -12.50 -9.00 -12.78
C SER A 213 -12.07 -8.10 -13.94
N TYR A 214 -11.07 -7.24 -13.72
CA TYR A 214 -10.41 -6.51 -14.81
C TYR A 214 -9.55 -7.40 -15.72
N ARG A 215 -9.26 -8.65 -15.31
CA ARG A 215 -8.41 -9.59 -16.06
C ARG A 215 -9.13 -10.25 -17.22
N THR A 216 -10.43 -10.47 -17.12
CA THR A 216 -11.24 -11.14 -18.15
C THR A 216 -11.40 -10.31 -19.43
N LYS A 217 -11.30 -8.98 -19.36
CA LYS A 217 -11.47 -8.10 -20.53
C LYS A 217 -10.22 -7.96 -21.40
N LYS A 218 -9.03 -8.40 -20.95
CA LYS A 218 -7.83 -8.43 -21.83
C LYS A 218 -7.81 -9.58 -22.81
N GLN A 219 -8.61 -10.63 -22.61
CA GLN A 219 -8.69 -11.78 -23.51
C GLN A 219 -9.71 -11.62 -24.64
N GLU A 220 -10.66 -10.68 -24.52
CA GLU A 220 -11.69 -10.42 -25.55
C GLU A 220 -11.29 -9.33 -26.57
N GLY A 221 -10.17 -8.65 -26.38
CA GLY A 221 -9.67 -7.57 -27.25
C GLY A 221 -8.48 -7.94 -28.14
N GLU A 222 -8.01 -9.19 -28.11
CA GLU A 222 -6.88 -9.68 -28.93
C GLU A 222 -7.30 -10.83 -29.86
N ASN A 223 -8.47 -10.77 -30.49
CA ASN A 223 -8.85 -11.60 -31.63
C ASN A 223 -9.19 -10.74 -32.83
#